data_0d9a2551751576e582d729d368c926a9
#
_entry.id   0d9a2551751576e582d729d368c926a9
#
_cell.length_a   1.000
_cell.length_b   1.000
_cell.length_c   1.000
_cell.angle_alpha   90.00
_cell.angle_beta   90.00
_cell.angle_gamma   90.00
#
_symmetry.space_group_name_H-M   'P 1'
#
loop_
_entity.id
_entity.type
_entity.pdbx_description
1 polymer ?
#
loop_
_entity_poly.entity_id
_entity_poly.type
_entity_poly.pdbx_seq_one_letter_code
_entity_poly.pdbx_strand_id
1 'polypeptide(L)'
;RTGTYKTAFDQNKIDFKDKVVVDVGTGTGILALFAAQAGAKTVYAIEASAIAENAKELVKANGYEEVVKVIQGKVEDVNLPEKVDIIISEPMGFLLVHERMLEVFVHARAKWLKPEGKMFPSTGTIYICPFSDNEIFEEQSLSTSFWDQTNFYGVNLTKAKQKAFDEAFAQPIVGYFSPTMLISNKHVTHVIDFSTVSEKDGLEKIKIPFSFVADKTSIIHGMACWFDVKFFGSQAVVCLSTSPFSPDTHWYQCRLLLQKPIAINETQTVSGEMILTANEYSSYYVDLEMKLNGTNIKSK
;
A
#
# COMPACT_ATOMS: atom_id res chain seq x y z
N ARG A 1 -3.00 8.43 10.31
CA ARG A 1 -3.30 7.00 10.46
C ARG A 1 -4.29 6.74 11.59
N THR A 2 -3.84 6.67 12.85
CA THR A 2 -4.65 6.25 14.01
C THR A 2 -5.92 7.09 14.20
N GLY A 3 -5.83 8.42 14.05
CA GLY A 3 -6.99 9.32 14.15
C GLY A 3 -8.06 9.03 13.09
N THR A 4 -7.66 8.67 11.87
CA THR A 4 -8.62 8.32 10.80
C THR A 4 -9.37 7.03 11.11
N TYR A 5 -8.69 6.00 11.63
CA TYR A 5 -9.35 4.78 12.13
C TYR A 5 -10.33 5.09 13.27
N LYS A 6 -9.89 5.90 14.24
CA LYS A 6 -10.77 6.33 15.34
C LYS A 6 -12.01 7.04 14.82
N THR A 7 -11.84 7.95 13.84
CA THR A 7 -12.95 8.66 13.18
C THR A 7 -13.88 7.68 12.47
N ALA A 8 -13.34 6.71 11.74
CA ALA A 8 -14.14 5.70 11.02
C ALA A 8 -15.02 4.89 11.98
N PHE A 9 -14.49 4.51 13.15
CA PHE A 9 -15.23 3.75 14.15
C PHE A 9 -16.26 4.64 14.89
N ASP A 10 -15.88 5.85 15.29
CA ASP A 10 -16.78 6.76 16.01
C ASP A 10 -17.96 7.23 15.17
N GLN A 11 -17.74 7.48 13.87
CA GLN A 11 -18.81 7.88 12.96
C GLN A 11 -19.70 6.71 12.53
N ASN A 12 -19.28 5.47 12.81
CA ASN A 12 -20.02 4.27 12.44
C ASN A 12 -20.27 3.34 13.63
N LYS A 13 -20.46 3.90 14.83
CA LYS A 13 -20.72 3.12 16.07
C LYS A 13 -21.86 2.13 15.93
N ILE A 14 -22.87 2.42 15.10
CA ILE A 14 -24.00 1.54 14.84
C ILE A 14 -23.56 0.19 14.25
N ASP A 15 -22.48 0.19 13.46
CA ASP A 15 -21.93 -1.03 12.86
C ASP A 15 -21.25 -1.92 13.91
N PHE A 16 -20.71 -1.32 14.98
CA PHE A 16 -19.96 -2.02 16.02
C PHE A 16 -20.83 -2.43 17.21
N LYS A 17 -21.90 -1.68 17.49
CA LYS A 17 -22.74 -1.88 18.67
C LYS A 17 -23.30 -3.30 18.70
N ASP A 18 -23.04 -4.01 19.81
CA ASP A 18 -23.49 -5.40 20.08
C ASP A 18 -22.96 -6.42 19.04
N LYS A 19 -21.91 -6.10 18.28
CA LYS A 19 -21.32 -6.94 17.24
C LYS A 19 -20.09 -7.70 17.72
N VAL A 20 -19.82 -8.82 17.05
CA VAL A 20 -18.59 -9.59 17.20
C VAL A 20 -17.58 -9.12 16.15
N VAL A 21 -16.40 -8.73 16.60
CA VAL A 21 -15.35 -8.14 15.77
C VAL A 21 -14.08 -9.00 15.87
N VAL A 22 -13.33 -9.10 14.77
CA VAL A 22 -11.95 -9.59 14.83
C VAL A 22 -10.99 -8.49 14.36
N ASP A 23 -9.93 -8.26 15.11
CA ASP A 23 -8.80 -7.39 14.77
C ASP A 23 -7.61 -8.26 14.33
N VAL A 24 -7.25 -8.16 13.06
CA VAL A 24 -6.24 -8.99 12.41
C VAL A 24 -4.90 -8.24 12.41
N GLY A 25 -3.91 -8.81 13.10
CA GLY A 25 -2.63 -8.14 13.33
C GLY A 25 -2.79 -6.96 14.30
N THR A 26 -3.36 -7.25 15.48
CA THR A 26 -3.77 -6.20 16.42
C THR A 26 -2.60 -5.35 16.96
N GLY A 27 -1.37 -5.85 16.85
CA GLY A 27 -0.20 -5.19 17.44
C GLY A 27 -0.37 -4.96 18.93
N THR A 28 -0.36 -3.70 19.36
CA THR A 28 -0.60 -3.31 20.76
C THR A 28 -2.08 -3.23 21.15
N GLY A 29 -3.00 -3.57 20.24
CA GLY A 29 -4.44 -3.64 20.55
C GLY A 29 -5.22 -2.34 20.37
N ILE A 30 -4.65 -1.31 19.74
CA ILE A 30 -5.29 0.01 19.66
C ILE A 30 -6.61 -0.03 18.87
N LEU A 31 -6.68 -0.76 17.77
CA LEU A 31 -7.89 -0.88 16.96
C LEU A 31 -8.94 -1.73 17.68
N ALA A 32 -8.53 -2.81 18.34
CA ALA A 32 -9.41 -3.62 19.18
C ALA A 32 -10.06 -2.79 20.30
N LEU A 33 -9.29 -1.92 20.97
CA LEU A 33 -9.80 -1.00 21.98
C LEU A 33 -10.77 0.02 21.39
N PHE A 34 -10.52 0.55 20.20
CA PHE A 34 -11.46 1.45 19.52
C PHE A 34 -12.76 0.74 19.16
N ALA A 35 -12.71 -0.52 18.72
CA ALA A 35 -13.91 -1.33 18.46
C ALA A 35 -14.72 -1.56 19.75
N ALA A 36 -14.06 -1.86 20.87
CA ALA A 36 -14.70 -1.99 22.18
C ALA A 36 -15.36 -0.67 22.63
N GLN A 37 -14.68 0.48 22.46
CA GLN A 37 -15.22 1.81 22.73
C GLN A 37 -16.40 2.17 21.82
N ALA A 38 -16.43 1.63 20.58
CA ALA A 38 -17.55 1.80 19.67
C ALA A 38 -18.76 0.92 20.03
N GLY A 39 -18.65 0.06 21.06
CA GLY A 39 -19.74 -0.74 21.60
C GLY A 39 -19.76 -2.20 21.12
N ALA A 40 -18.65 -2.72 20.61
CA ALA A 40 -18.56 -4.13 20.24
C ALA A 40 -18.87 -5.05 21.43
N LYS A 41 -19.60 -6.11 21.18
CA LYS A 41 -19.92 -7.14 22.19
C LYS A 41 -18.69 -7.96 22.55
N THR A 42 -17.93 -8.36 21.55
CA THR A 42 -16.69 -9.12 21.69
C THR A 42 -15.73 -8.74 20.58
N VAL A 43 -14.45 -8.56 20.93
CA VAL A 43 -13.38 -8.31 19.97
C VAL A 43 -12.31 -9.40 20.14
N TYR A 44 -12.09 -10.19 19.12
CA TYR A 44 -10.98 -11.13 19.04
C TYR A 44 -9.79 -10.41 18.44
N ALA A 45 -8.76 -10.12 19.24
CA ALA A 45 -7.56 -9.39 18.84
C ALA A 45 -6.43 -10.39 18.58
N ILE A 46 -6.10 -10.64 17.32
CA ILE A 46 -5.14 -11.67 16.91
C ILE A 46 -3.80 -11.03 16.58
N GLU A 47 -2.72 -11.56 17.15
CA GLU A 47 -1.34 -11.10 16.94
C GLU A 47 -0.39 -12.29 16.93
N ALA A 48 0.42 -12.40 15.87
CA ALA A 48 1.35 -13.53 15.73
C ALA A 48 2.61 -13.38 16.60
N SER A 49 3.03 -12.17 16.87
CA SER A 49 4.28 -11.85 17.56
C SER A 49 4.11 -11.76 19.08
N ALA A 50 5.23 -11.64 19.79
CA ALA A 50 5.23 -11.46 21.24
C ALA A 50 4.60 -10.12 21.71
N ILE A 51 4.33 -9.17 20.81
CA ILE A 51 3.65 -7.92 21.13
C ILE A 51 2.23 -8.16 21.65
N ALA A 52 1.66 -9.35 21.43
CA ALA A 52 0.38 -9.77 22.00
C ALA A 52 0.33 -9.61 23.53
N GLU A 53 1.44 -9.80 24.23
CA GLU A 53 1.50 -9.61 25.69
C GLU A 53 1.27 -8.13 26.07
N ASN A 54 1.87 -7.21 25.32
CA ASN A 54 1.62 -5.78 25.51
C ASN A 54 0.16 -5.41 25.24
N ALA A 55 -0.47 -6.05 24.24
CA ALA A 55 -1.90 -5.85 23.97
C ALA A 55 -2.75 -6.31 25.16
N LYS A 56 -2.46 -7.47 25.77
CA LYS A 56 -3.16 -7.96 26.96
C LYS A 56 -3.06 -6.97 28.12
N GLU A 57 -1.85 -6.45 28.37
CA GLU A 57 -1.64 -5.46 29.43
C GLU A 57 -2.42 -4.17 29.19
N LEU A 58 -2.44 -3.65 27.94
CA LEU A 58 -3.18 -2.45 27.57
C LEU A 58 -4.69 -2.67 27.67
N VAL A 59 -5.20 -3.81 27.21
CA VAL A 59 -6.62 -4.18 27.34
C VAL A 59 -7.03 -4.18 28.81
N LYS A 60 -6.22 -4.79 29.67
CA LYS A 60 -6.44 -4.84 31.13
C LYS A 60 -6.39 -3.46 31.75
N ALA A 61 -5.36 -2.67 31.46
CA ALA A 61 -5.19 -1.34 32.00
C ALA A 61 -6.34 -0.38 31.63
N ASN A 62 -7.07 -0.65 30.53
CA ASN A 62 -8.22 0.11 30.08
C ASN A 62 -9.57 -0.49 30.49
N GLY A 63 -9.60 -1.61 31.20
CA GLY A 63 -10.82 -2.24 31.71
C GLY A 63 -11.68 -2.94 30.66
N TYR A 64 -11.07 -3.41 29.54
CA TYR A 64 -11.80 -4.07 28.44
C TYR A 64 -11.58 -5.58 28.35
N GLU A 65 -11.08 -6.23 29.42
CA GLU A 65 -10.74 -7.67 29.44
C GLU A 65 -11.96 -8.57 29.14
N GLU A 66 -13.16 -8.13 29.53
CA GLU A 66 -14.38 -8.88 29.26
C GLU A 66 -14.83 -8.76 27.81
N VAL A 67 -14.45 -7.71 27.09
CA VAL A 67 -14.84 -7.45 25.71
C VAL A 67 -13.76 -7.87 24.71
N VAL A 68 -12.48 -7.53 25.00
CA VAL A 68 -11.35 -7.80 24.09
C VAL A 68 -10.61 -9.05 24.54
N LYS A 69 -10.59 -10.06 23.67
CA LYS A 69 -9.89 -11.32 23.88
C LYS A 69 -8.65 -11.38 22.98
N VAL A 70 -7.48 -11.12 23.57
CA VAL A 70 -6.20 -11.17 22.84
C VAL A 70 -5.78 -12.61 22.65
N ILE A 71 -5.52 -13.01 21.42
CA ILE A 71 -5.12 -14.36 21.00
C ILE A 71 -3.77 -14.26 20.31
N GLN A 72 -2.73 -14.86 20.89
CA GLN A 72 -1.45 -14.97 20.24
C GLN A 72 -1.43 -16.15 19.28
N GLY A 73 -1.16 -15.90 18.00
CA GLY A 73 -1.10 -16.91 16.96
C GLY A 73 -1.23 -16.30 15.57
N LYS A 74 -0.89 -17.09 14.56
CA LYS A 74 -1.12 -16.71 13.17
C LYS A 74 -2.59 -16.87 12.83
N VAL A 75 -3.11 -16.02 11.95
CA VAL A 75 -4.51 -16.04 11.50
C VAL A 75 -4.90 -17.40 10.93
N GLU A 76 -3.97 -18.04 10.22
CA GLU A 76 -4.15 -19.34 9.60
C GLU A 76 -4.39 -20.44 10.65
N ASP A 77 -3.73 -20.35 11.79
CA ASP A 77 -3.74 -21.39 12.85
C ASP A 77 -4.82 -21.16 13.92
N VAL A 78 -5.23 -19.90 14.11
CA VAL A 78 -6.25 -19.55 15.13
C VAL A 78 -7.63 -20.03 14.70
N ASN A 79 -8.40 -20.56 15.65
CA ASN A 79 -9.81 -20.86 15.46
C ASN A 79 -10.66 -20.03 16.41
N LEU A 80 -11.62 -19.29 15.85
CA LEU A 80 -12.58 -18.54 16.66
C LEU A 80 -13.82 -19.40 16.96
N PRO A 81 -14.48 -19.21 18.12
CA PRO A 81 -15.65 -19.99 18.50
C PRO A 81 -16.90 -19.67 17.67
N GLU A 82 -16.89 -18.55 16.94
CA GLU A 82 -18.03 -18.06 16.18
C GLU A 82 -17.59 -17.23 14.95
N LYS A 83 -18.51 -17.04 14.00
CA LYS A 83 -18.33 -16.11 12.89
C LYS A 83 -18.50 -14.68 13.38
N VAL A 84 -17.78 -13.75 12.75
CA VAL A 84 -17.73 -12.34 13.13
C VAL A 84 -18.58 -11.46 12.21
N ASP A 85 -19.06 -10.34 12.75
CA ASP A 85 -19.81 -9.34 12.00
C ASP A 85 -18.89 -8.36 11.27
N ILE A 86 -17.70 -8.07 11.86
CA ILE A 86 -16.73 -7.11 11.31
C ILE A 86 -15.33 -7.69 11.43
N ILE A 87 -14.54 -7.47 10.37
CA ILE A 87 -13.09 -7.65 10.41
C ILE A 87 -12.44 -6.28 10.30
N ILE A 88 -11.58 -5.96 11.27
CA ILE A 88 -10.75 -4.75 11.26
C ILE A 88 -9.28 -5.15 11.13
N SER A 89 -8.50 -4.31 10.48
CA SER A 89 -7.04 -4.47 10.36
C SER A 89 -6.40 -3.17 9.88
N GLU A 90 -5.09 -3.07 10.02
CA GLU A 90 -4.29 -2.09 9.28
C GLU A 90 -3.29 -2.88 8.40
N PRO A 91 -3.78 -3.38 7.24
CA PRO A 91 -3.04 -4.35 6.42
C PRO A 91 -2.23 -3.69 5.29
N MET A 92 -2.02 -2.38 5.33
CA MET A 92 -1.38 -1.63 4.25
C MET A 92 0.11 -1.51 4.47
N GLY A 93 0.88 -1.89 3.47
CA GLY A 93 2.29 -1.53 3.34
C GLY A 93 2.50 -0.38 2.35
N PHE A 94 3.76 -0.11 1.98
CA PHE A 94 4.06 0.82 0.89
C PHE A 94 3.34 0.38 -0.39
N LEU A 95 2.90 1.37 -1.18
CA LEU A 95 2.11 1.12 -2.40
C LEU A 95 0.88 0.22 -2.12
N LEU A 96 0.30 0.31 -0.93
CA LEU A 96 -0.82 -0.49 -0.43
C LEU A 96 -0.48 -1.96 -0.16
N VAL A 97 0.21 -2.63 -1.07
CA VAL A 97 0.32 -4.11 -1.12
C VAL A 97 1.63 -4.67 -0.56
N HIS A 98 2.65 -3.84 -0.32
CA HIS A 98 3.90 -4.29 0.30
C HIS A 98 3.63 -4.93 1.66
N GLU A 99 4.48 -5.87 2.11
CA GLU A 99 4.32 -6.73 3.29
C GLU A 99 3.26 -7.84 3.14
N ARG A 100 2.43 -7.82 2.09
CA ARG A 100 1.41 -8.84 1.76
C ARG A 100 0.40 -9.11 2.86
N MET A 101 0.17 -8.14 3.76
CA MET A 101 -0.82 -8.27 4.84
C MET A 101 -2.26 -8.24 4.34
N LEU A 102 -2.52 -7.73 3.11
CA LEU A 102 -3.85 -7.81 2.49
C LEU A 102 -4.30 -9.25 2.29
N GLU A 103 -3.38 -10.18 1.99
CA GLU A 103 -3.72 -11.59 1.83
C GLU A 103 -4.21 -12.20 3.15
N VAL A 104 -3.53 -11.88 4.26
CA VAL A 104 -3.94 -12.31 5.60
C VAL A 104 -5.32 -11.74 5.97
N PHE A 105 -5.58 -10.49 5.59
CA PHE A 105 -6.85 -9.82 5.81
C PHE A 105 -8.00 -10.47 5.01
N VAL A 106 -7.75 -10.82 3.75
CA VAL A 106 -8.70 -11.53 2.88
C VAL A 106 -8.88 -12.98 3.34
N HIS A 107 -7.82 -13.64 3.80
CA HIS A 107 -7.90 -14.97 4.40
C HIS A 107 -8.82 -14.98 5.63
N ALA A 108 -8.67 -14.00 6.53
CA ALA A 108 -9.54 -13.85 7.69
C ALA A 108 -11.01 -13.67 7.28
N ARG A 109 -11.28 -12.93 6.19
CA ARG A 109 -12.63 -12.79 5.62
C ARG A 109 -13.23 -14.16 5.26
N ALA A 110 -12.49 -14.95 4.48
CA ALA A 110 -12.94 -16.27 4.05
C ALA A 110 -13.17 -17.19 5.25
N LYS A 111 -12.32 -17.08 6.26
CA LYS A 111 -12.36 -17.95 7.44
C LYS A 111 -13.49 -17.59 8.40
N TRP A 112 -13.75 -16.31 8.66
CA TRP A 112 -14.58 -15.90 9.81
C TRP A 112 -15.73 -14.95 9.50
N LEU A 113 -15.70 -14.18 8.40
CA LEU A 113 -16.73 -13.17 8.16
C LEU A 113 -18.11 -13.80 7.88
N LYS A 114 -19.15 -13.26 8.48
CA LYS A 114 -20.55 -13.57 8.13
C LYS A 114 -20.87 -13.06 6.72
N PRO A 115 -21.88 -13.61 6.01
CA PRO A 115 -22.25 -13.17 4.66
C PRO A 115 -22.50 -11.65 4.53
N GLU A 116 -23.17 -11.06 5.53
CA GLU A 116 -23.48 -9.61 5.58
C GLU A 116 -22.47 -8.82 6.41
N GLY A 117 -21.31 -9.41 6.70
CA GLY A 117 -20.28 -8.79 7.53
C GLY A 117 -19.51 -7.70 6.77
N LYS A 118 -18.83 -6.84 7.51
CA LYS A 118 -18.09 -5.72 6.95
C LYS A 118 -16.58 -5.85 7.15
N MET A 119 -15.83 -5.29 6.20
CA MET A 119 -14.38 -5.13 6.29
C MET A 119 -14.05 -3.65 6.57
N PHE A 120 -13.18 -3.38 7.54
CA PHE A 120 -12.69 -2.05 7.89
C PHE A 120 -11.13 -2.05 7.92
N PRO A 121 -10.47 -1.52 6.86
CA PRO A 121 -11.02 -0.85 5.68
C PRO A 121 -11.78 -1.77 4.73
N SER A 122 -12.60 -1.17 3.86
CA SER A 122 -13.46 -1.88 2.91
C SER A 122 -12.83 -2.00 1.51
N THR A 123 -12.12 -0.95 1.08
CA THR A 123 -11.42 -0.91 -0.22
C THR A 123 -10.08 -0.24 -0.10
N GLY A 124 -9.14 -0.63 -0.95
CA GLY A 124 -7.90 0.07 -1.23
C GLY A 124 -7.86 0.54 -2.67
N THR A 125 -7.31 1.71 -2.93
CA THR A 125 -7.14 2.26 -4.29
C THR A 125 -5.70 2.65 -4.49
N ILE A 126 -5.03 2.06 -5.46
CA ILE A 126 -3.71 2.47 -5.92
C ILE A 126 -3.90 3.57 -6.97
N TYR A 127 -3.17 4.66 -6.83
CA TYR A 127 -3.09 5.76 -7.77
C TYR A 127 -1.73 5.79 -8.41
N ILE A 128 -1.67 6.01 -9.72
CA ILE A 128 -0.42 6.21 -10.45
C ILE A 128 -0.52 7.45 -11.34
N CYS A 129 0.61 8.16 -11.49
CA CYS A 129 0.73 9.32 -12.36
C CYS A 129 2.20 9.52 -12.78
N PRO A 130 2.51 9.80 -14.06
CA PRO A 130 3.87 10.11 -14.46
C PRO A 130 4.37 11.40 -13.81
N PHE A 131 5.66 11.44 -13.48
CA PHE A 131 6.28 12.59 -12.81
C PHE A 131 7.58 13.03 -13.45
N SER A 132 7.96 14.28 -13.18
CA SER A 132 9.25 14.88 -13.57
C SER A 132 10.01 15.32 -12.32
N ASP A 133 11.18 14.75 -12.10
CA ASP A 133 12.11 15.10 -11.03
C ASP A 133 13.54 14.79 -11.48
N ASN A 134 14.21 15.80 -12.02
CA ASN A 134 15.56 15.63 -12.55
C ASN A 134 16.58 15.40 -11.43
N GLU A 135 16.36 15.99 -10.27
CA GLU A 135 17.29 15.91 -9.13
C GLU A 135 17.40 14.45 -8.66
N ILE A 136 16.27 13.80 -8.41
CA ILE A 136 16.28 12.42 -7.94
C ILE A 136 16.78 11.44 -9.02
N PHE A 137 16.52 11.73 -10.30
CA PHE A 137 17.04 10.92 -11.40
C PHE A 137 18.56 11.02 -11.51
N GLU A 138 19.11 12.24 -11.38
CA GLU A 138 20.56 12.47 -11.38
C GLU A 138 21.23 11.85 -10.15
N GLU A 139 20.65 12.00 -8.95
CA GLU A 139 21.14 11.38 -7.72
C GLU A 139 21.22 9.85 -7.87
N GLN A 140 20.18 9.23 -8.38
CA GLN A 140 20.13 7.77 -8.60
C GLN A 140 21.17 7.34 -9.65
N SER A 141 21.33 8.10 -10.71
CA SER A 141 22.33 7.83 -11.75
C SER A 141 23.76 7.97 -11.23
N LEU A 142 24.02 9.02 -10.45
CA LEU A 142 25.32 9.29 -9.86
C LEU A 142 25.72 8.26 -8.80
N SER A 143 24.75 7.65 -8.10
CA SER A 143 25.02 6.59 -7.13
C SER A 143 25.79 5.41 -7.74
N THR A 144 25.67 5.21 -9.05
CA THR A 144 26.35 4.14 -9.79
C THR A 144 27.68 4.57 -10.40
N SER A 145 28.07 5.83 -10.32
CA SER A 145 29.27 6.41 -10.96
C SER A 145 30.59 5.81 -10.46
N PHE A 146 30.60 5.24 -9.26
CA PHE A 146 31.77 4.51 -8.75
C PHE A 146 32.27 3.45 -9.76
N TRP A 147 31.36 2.83 -10.50
CA TRP A 147 31.67 1.78 -11.46
C TRP A 147 32.15 2.29 -12.82
N ASP A 148 32.29 3.62 -13.01
CA ASP A 148 32.82 4.22 -14.25
C ASP A 148 34.36 4.21 -14.32
N GLN A 149 35.02 3.78 -13.24
CA GLN A 149 36.47 3.83 -13.14
C GLN A 149 37.15 2.77 -14.00
N THR A 150 37.94 3.23 -14.95
CA THR A 150 38.77 2.34 -15.82
C THR A 150 40.06 1.90 -15.14
N ASN A 151 40.48 2.62 -14.08
CA ASN A 151 41.70 2.31 -13.34
C ASN A 151 41.51 2.61 -11.84
N PHE A 152 40.91 1.70 -11.12
CA PHE A 152 40.79 1.75 -9.65
C PHE A 152 41.88 0.86 -9.05
N TYR A 153 42.97 1.45 -8.59
CA TYR A 153 44.18 0.71 -8.12
C TYR A 153 44.67 -0.34 -9.10
N GLY A 154 44.66 -0.05 -10.41
CA GLY A 154 45.05 -0.98 -11.45
C GLY A 154 43.93 -1.90 -11.98
N VAL A 155 42.72 -1.82 -11.43
CA VAL A 155 41.58 -2.64 -11.84
C VAL A 155 40.55 -1.80 -12.62
N ASN A 156 40.06 -2.35 -13.73
CA ASN A 156 38.97 -1.76 -14.50
C ASN A 156 37.60 -2.25 -13.96
N LEU A 157 36.80 -1.36 -13.42
CA LEU A 157 35.49 -1.65 -12.80
C LEU A 157 34.32 -1.56 -13.79
N THR A 158 34.52 -1.03 -15.01
CA THR A 158 33.40 -0.69 -15.94
C THR A 158 32.54 -1.87 -16.36
N LYS A 159 33.01 -3.11 -16.20
CA LYS A 159 32.18 -4.31 -16.47
C LYS A 159 31.03 -4.49 -15.49
N ALA A 160 31.11 -3.91 -14.29
CA ALA A 160 30.04 -3.95 -13.29
C ALA A 160 29.02 -2.79 -13.45
N LYS A 161 29.34 -1.77 -14.25
CA LYS A 161 28.51 -0.55 -14.39
C LYS A 161 27.05 -0.84 -14.72
N GLN A 162 26.80 -1.62 -15.78
CA GLN A 162 25.41 -1.89 -16.20
C GLN A 162 24.62 -2.63 -15.13
N LYS A 163 25.24 -3.61 -14.48
CA LYS A 163 24.59 -4.35 -13.40
C LYS A 163 24.27 -3.44 -12.20
N ALA A 164 25.21 -2.59 -11.80
CA ALA A 164 24.99 -1.63 -10.72
C ALA A 164 23.87 -0.62 -11.06
N PHE A 165 23.82 -0.16 -12.30
CA PHE A 165 22.74 0.70 -12.78
C PHE A 165 21.38 -0.01 -12.74
N ASP A 166 21.28 -1.23 -13.24
CA ASP A 166 20.05 -2.00 -13.23
C ASP A 166 19.57 -2.24 -11.79
N GLU A 167 20.47 -2.58 -10.87
CA GLU A 167 20.17 -2.77 -9.45
C GLU A 167 19.69 -1.47 -8.77
N ALA A 168 20.32 -0.35 -9.05
CA ALA A 168 19.94 0.95 -8.51
C ALA A 168 18.53 1.36 -8.97
N PHE A 169 18.22 1.18 -10.25
CA PHE A 169 16.92 1.53 -10.82
C PHE A 169 15.81 0.49 -10.58
N ALA A 170 16.15 -0.69 -10.07
CA ALA A 170 15.17 -1.71 -9.69
C ALA A 170 14.49 -1.42 -8.35
N GLN A 171 14.99 -0.46 -7.55
CA GLN A 171 14.44 -0.15 -6.23
C GLN A 171 13.47 1.02 -6.31
N PRO A 172 12.24 0.89 -5.75
CA PRO A 172 11.35 2.03 -5.62
C PRO A 172 11.92 3.04 -4.62
N ILE A 173 11.74 4.32 -4.90
CA ILE A 173 12.12 5.40 -3.99
C ILE A 173 10.91 5.74 -3.14
N VAL A 174 11.02 5.53 -1.83
CA VAL A 174 9.97 5.83 -0.86
C VAL A 174 10.29 7.16 -0.18
N GLY A 175 9.38 8.11 -0.24
CA GLY A 175 9.55 9.44 0.34
C GLY A 175 8.46 10.39 -0.11
N TYR A 176 8.41 11.57 0.51
CA TYR A 176 7.50 12.63 0.10
C TYR A 176 7.99 13.29 -1.20
N PHE A 177 7.05 13.76 -2.02
CA PHE A 177 7.35 14.59 -3.17
C PHE A 177 6.29 15.67 -3.37
N SER A 178 6.67 16.75 -4.06
CA SER A 178 5.73 17.82 -4.38
C SER A 178 4.77 17.39 -5.49
N PRO A 179 3.45 17.59 -5.33
CA PRO A 179 2.48 17.32 -6.40
C PRO A 179 2.72 18.15 -7.67
N THR A 180 3.50 19.24 -7.60
CA THR A 180 3.90 20.03 -8.78
C THR A 180 4.80 19.27 -9.76
N MET A 181 5.40 18.16 -9.31
CA MET A 181 6.21 17.28 -10.15
C MET A 181 5.37 16.39 -11.08
N LEU A 182 4.07 16.25 -10.83
CA LEU A 182 3.19 15.44 -11.67
C LEU A 182 3.05 16.05 -13.08
N ILE A 183 2.98 15.17 -14.08
CA ILE A 183 2.90 15.54 -15.51
C ILE A 183 1.45 15.66 -16.00
N SER A 184 0.53 15.00 -15.30
CA SER A 184 -0.89 15.01 -15.63
C SER A 184 -1.73 15.33 -14.41
N ASN A 185 -2.82 16.08 -14.59
CA ASN A 185 -3.84 16.33 -13.57
C ASN A 185 -4.80 15.13 -13.39
N LYS A 186 -4.73 14.16 -14.32
CA LYS A 186 -5.51 12.92 -14.25
C LYS A 186 -4.64 11.79 -13.70
N HIS A 187 -5.18 11.06 -12.75
CA HIS A 187 -4.55 9.89 -12.18
C HIS A 187 -5.25 8.62 -12.68
N VAL A 188 -4.49 7.58 -12.98
CA VAL A 188 -5.04 6.25 -13.19
C VAL A 188 -5.17 5.56 -11.83
N THR A 189 -6.25 4.82 -11.65
CA THR A 189 -6.59 4.17 -10.38
C THR A 189 -6.82 2.68 -10.57
N HIS A 190 -6.38 1.90 -9.60
CA HIS A 190 -6.73 0.49 -9.48
C HIS A 190 -7.38 0.25 -8.12
N VAL A 191 -8.64 -0.18 -8.12
CA VAL A 191 -9.41 -0.41 -6.90
C VAL A 191 -9.37 -1.88 -6.54
N ILE A 192 -9.06 -2.17 -5.28
CA ILE A 192 -9.13 -3.49 -4.67
C ILE A 192 -10.26 -3.47 -3.64
N ASP A 193 -11.33 -4.19 -3.90
CA ASP A 193 -12.43 -4.37 -2.95
C ASP A 193 -12.11 -5.55 -2.03
N PHE A 194 -11.85 -5.27 -0.76
CA PHE A 194 -11.44 -6.28 0.22
C PHE A 194 -12.56 -7.26 0.56
N SER A 195 -13.82 -6.91 0.28
CA SER A 195 -14.95 -7.79 0.49
C SER A 195 -15.08 -8.89 -0.57
N THR A 196 -14.53 -8.67 -1.77
CA THR A 196 -14.71 -9.56 -2.93
C THR A 196 -13.42 -10.08 -3.53
N VAL A 197 -12.29 -9.38 -3.39
CA VAL A 197 -11.02 -9.79 -3.99
C VAL A 197 -10.61 -11.20 -3.54
N SER A 198 -10.07 -12.01 -4.47
CA SER A 198 -9.45 -13.30 -4.14
C SER A 198 -7.95 -13.15 -3.96
N GLU A 199 -7.36 -13.96 -3.08
CA GLU A 199 -5.91 -13.99 -2.85
C GLU A 199 -5.17 -14.29 -4.16
N LYS A 200 -5.60 -15.34 -4.88
CA LYS A 200 -4.91 -15.81 -6.08
C LYS A 200 -5.10 -14.90 -7.28
N ASP A 201 -6.34 -14.52 -7.59
CA ASP A 201 -6.64 -13.83 -8.85
C ASP A 201 -6.53 -12.31 -8.74
N GLY A 202 -6.53 -11.76 -7.51
CA GLY A 202 -6.57 -10.32 -7.29
C GLY A 202 -5.35 -9.73 -6.60
N LEU A 203 -4.53 -10.55 -5.90
CA LEU A 203 -3.38 -10.08 -5.15
C LEU A 203 -2.05 -10.70 -5.60
N GLU A 204 -2.03 -11.89 -6.21
CA GLU A 204 -0.78 -12.47 -6.71
C GLU A 204 -0.21 -11.71 -7.90
N LYS A 205 -1.09 -11.17 -8.77
CA LYS A 205 -0.68 -10.39 -9.94
C LYS A 205 -1.65 -9.26 -10.23
N ILE A 206 -1.21 -8.03 -9.98
CA ILE A 206 -1.99 -6.81 -10.22
C ILE A 206 -1.50 -6.15 -11.49
N LYS A 207 -2.41 -5.93 -12.46
CA LYS A 207 -2.11 -5.25 -13.72
C LYS A 207 -2.84 -3.92 -13.77
N ILE A 208 -2.09 -2.84 -14.00
CA ILE A 208 -2.60 -1.48 -14.07
C ILE A 208 -2.22 -0.89 -15.43
N PRO A 209 -3.05 -1.07 -16.46
CA PRO A 209 -2.86 -0.39 -17.73
C PRO A 209 -3.11 1.10 -17.56
N PHE A 210 -2.34 1.93 -18.28
CA PHE A 210 -2.48 3.37 -18.19
C PHE A 210 -2.34 4.09 -19.53
N SER A 211 -2.95 5.26 -19.59
CA SER A 211 -2.79 6.23 -20.67
C SER A 211 -2.94 7.64 -20.10
N PHE A 212 -1.93 8.47 -20.27
CA PHE A 212 -1.89 9.84 -19.76
C PHE A 212 -1.65 10.82 -20.90
N VAL A 213 -2.42 11.90 -20.90
CA VAL A 213 -2.14 13.09 -21.71
C VAL A 213 -1.32 14.05 -20.85
N ALA A 214 -0.20 14.55 -21.38
CA ALA A 214 0.62 15.51 -20.67
C ALA A 214 -0.04 16.89 -20.65
N ASP A 215 -0.11 17.49 -19.47
CA ASP A 215 -0.65 18.85 -19.28
C ASP A 215 0.43 19.94 -19.47
N LYS A 216 1.68 19.52 -19.61
CA LYS A 216 2.84 20.42 -19.84
C LYS A 216 3.96 19.70 -20.60
N THR A 217 4.75 20.47 -21.34
CA THR A 217 6.00 19.96 -21.93
C THR A 217 7.02 19.70 -20.83
N SER A 218 7.57 18.49 -20.77
CA SER A 218 8.45 18.07 -19.70
C SER A 218 9.28 16.83 -20.06
N ILE A 219 10.03 16.30 -19.09
CA ILE A 219 10.68 14.99 -19.15
C ILE A 219 10.04 14.09 -18.10
N ILE A 220 9.54 12.93 -18.50
CA ILE A 220 9.04 11.92 -17.60
C ILE A 220 10.22 11.12 -17.06
N HIS A 221 10.44 11.16 -15.76
CA HIS A 221 11.50 10.40 -15.09
C HIS A 221 10.98 9.08 -14.51
N GLY A 222 9.66 8.94 -14.36
CA GLY A 222 9.08 7.72 -13.81
C GLY A 222 7.60 7.81 -13.52
N MET A 223 7.14 6.89 -12.68
CA MET A 223 5.76 6.81 -12.20
C MET A 223 5.72 7.07 -10.69
N ALA A 224 4.95 8.07 -10.29
CA ALA A 224 4.63 8.32 -8.89
C ALA A 224 3.37 7.52 -8.50
N CYS A 225 3.41 6.91 -7.32
CA CYS A 225 2.38 6.02 -6.83
C CYS A 225 2.03 6.35 -5.38
N TRP A 226 0.74 6.30 -5.07
CA TRP A 226 0.21 6.42 -3.72
C TRP A 226 -1.08 5.62 -3.59
N PHE A 227 -1.69 5.60 -2.40
CA PHE A 227 -2.93 4.88 -2.20
C PHE A 227 -3.88 5.56 -1.22
N ASP A 228 -5.14 5.23 -1.34
CA ASP A 228 -6.18 5.52 -0.37
C ASP A 228 -6.79 4.22 0.13
N VAL A 229 -7.29 4.21 1.37
CA VAL A 229 -8.23 3.20 1.83
C VAL A 229 -9.51 3.85 2.33
N LYS A 230 -10.64 3.20 2.04
CA LYS A 230 -11.96 3.70 2.45
C LYS A 230 -12.64 2.72 3.39
N PHE A 231 -13.32 3.27 4.38
CA PHE A 231 -14.13 2.59 5.37
C PHE A 231 -15.59 2.88 5.04
N PHE A 232 -16.31 1.89 4.49
CA PHE A 232 -17.73 2.03 4.15
C PHE A 232 -18.60 1.62 5.32
N GLY A 233 -18.80 2.56 6.24
CA GLY A 233 -19.73 2.37 7.34
C GLY A 233 -21.18 2.70 6.95
N SER A 234 -22.12 2.31 7.81
CA SER A 234 -23.54 2.55 7.58
C SER A 234 -23.95 4.03 7.68
N GLN A 235 -23.20 4.83 8.43
CA GLN A 235 -23.49 6.25 8.64
C GLN A 235 -22.54 7.17 7.92
N ALA A 236 -21.29 6.77 7.73
CA ALA A 236 -20.27 7.59 7.10
C ALA A 236 -19.26 6.76 6.30
N VAL A 237 -18.76 7.35 5.21
CA VAL A 237 -17.58 6.87 4.51
C VAL A 237 -16.40 7.70 4.96
N VAL A 238 -15.38 7.05 5.52
CA VAL A 238 -14.14 7.70 5.95
C VAL A 238 -13.02 7.26 5.00
N CYS A 239 -12.13 8.19 4.66
CA CYS A 239 -11.00 7.93 3.77
C CYS A 239 -9.68 8.24 4.50
N LEU A 240 -8.73 7.31 4.41
CA LEU A 240 -7.34 7.54 4.75
C LEU A 240 -6.56 7.62 3.44
N SER A 241 -5.87 8.73 3.21
CA SER A 241 -5.12 8.99 1.98
C SER A 241 -3.64 9.15 2.26
N THR A 242 -2.81 8.59 1.37
CA THR A 242 -1.36 8.81 1.33
C THR A 242 -0.97 9.70 0.14
N SER A 243 -1.95 10.38 -0.46
CA SER A 243 -1.76 11.28 -1.60
C SER A 243 -0.78 12.41 -1.28
N PRO A 244 0.03 12.86 -2.26
CA PRO A 244 0.88 14.05 -2.10
C PRO A 244 0.08 15.35 -1.93
N PHE A 245 -1.25 15.32 -2.07
CA PHE A 245 -2.17 16.43 -1.80
C PHE A 245 -2.78 16.39 -0.39
N SER A 246 -2.50 15.32 0.38
CA SER A 246 -3.02 15.09 1.73
C SER A 246 -1.93 15.28 2.78
N PRO A 247 -2.28 15.39 4.07
CA PRO A 247 -1.28 15.40 5.14
C PRO A 247 -0.40 14.15 5.11
N ASP A 248 0.86 14.34 5.41
CA ASP A 248 1.87 13.30 5.42
C ASP A 248 1.52 12.09 6.29
N THR A 249 1.86 10.91 5.80
CA THR A 249 1.71 9.64 6.52
C THR A 249 3.03 8.88 6.51
N HIS A 250 3.19 7.91 7.41
CA HIS A 250 4.38 7.05 7.45
C HIS A 250 4.49 6.08 6.25
N TRP A 251 3.50 6.00 5.38
CA TRP A 251 3.59 5.26 4.11
C TRP A 251 4.24 6.06 2.99
N TYR A 252 4.41 7.37 3.15
CA TYR A 252 4.98 8.23 2.11
C TYR A 252 4.27 8.06 0.76
N GLN A 253 4.98 8.33 -0.33
CA GLN A 253 4.64 7.93 -1.69
C GLN A 253 5.77 7.08 -2.25
N CYS A 254 5.50 6.31 -3.31
CA CYS A 254 6.50 5.53 -4.02
C CYS A 254 6.76 6.14 -5.39
N ARG A 255 8.03 6.23 -5.79
CA ARG A 255 8.44 6.66 -7.13
C ARG A 255 9.22 5.55 -7.78
N LEU A 256 8.78 5.15 -8.97
CA LEU A 256 9.41 4.15 -9.81
C LEU A 256 10.13 4.88 -10.93
N LEU A 257 11.46 4.86 -10.96
CA LEU A 257 12.25 5.54 -11.97
C LEU A 257 12.34 4.70 -13.26
N LEU A 258 12.18 5.36 -14.39
CA LEU A 258 12.52 4.78 -15.70
C LEU A 258 14.02 4.79 -15.90
N GLN A 259 14.59 3.73 -16.44
CA GLN A 259 16.01 3.68 -16.80
C GLN A 259 16.38 4.72 -17.87
N LYS A 260 15.43 5.10 -18.71
CA LYS A 260 15.58 6.13 -19.74
C LYS A 260 14.39 7.09 -19.67
N PRO A 261 14.61 8.34 -19.25
CA PRO A 261 13.55 9.34 -19.25
C PRO A 261 12.93 9.56 -20.64
N ILE A 262 11.67 9.95 -20.68
CA ILE A 262 10.92 10.19 -21.90
C ILE A 262 10.60 11.67 -22.01
N ALA A 263 11.13 12.37 -23.03
CA ALA A 263 10.71 13.74 -23.33
C ALA A 263 9.31 13.72 -23.92
N ILE A 264 8.44 14.59 -23.41
CA ILE A 264 7.04 14.70 -23.83
C ILE A 264 6.63 16.16 -23.97
N ASN A 265 5.90 16.47 -25.04
CA ASN A 265 5.28 17.78 -25.21
C ASN A 265 3.87 17.79 -24.60
N GLU A 266 3.42 18.99 -24.23
CA GLU A 266 2.03 19.21 -23.87
C GLU A 266 1.09 18.58 -24.91
N THR A 267 -0.01 17.98 -24.47
CA THR A 267 -1.01 17.26 -25.28
C THR A 267 -0.57 15.92 -25.87
N GLN A 268 0.71 15.56 -25.83
CA GLN A 268 1.14 14.22 -26.20
C GLN A 268 0.68 13.19 -25.17
N THR A 269 0.55 11.95 -25.61
CA THR A 269 0.07 10.83 -24.79
C THR A 269 1.18 9.81 -24.57
N VAL A 270 1.37 9.40 -23.32
CA VAL A 270 2.11 8.18 -22.97
C VAL A 270 1.14 7.10 -22.52
N SER A 271 1.42 5.86 -22.87
CA SER A 271 0.64 4.71 -22.44
C SER A 271 1.53 3.54 -22.08
N GLY A 272 1.01 2.60 -21.31
CA GLY A 272 1.75 1.42 -20.89
C GLY A 272 0.99 0.59 -19.88
N GLU A 273 1.74 -0.21 -19.15
CA GLU A 273 1.21 -1.05 -18.08
C GLU A 273 2.21 -1.08 -16.93
N MET A 274 1.69 -1.07 -15.70
CA MET A 274 2.43 -1.42 -14.48
C MET A 274 1.91 -2.75 -13.98
N ILE A 275 2.82 -3.71 -13.75
CA ILE A 275 2.48 -5.04 -13.27
C ILE A 275 3.20 -5.27 -11.94
N LEU A 276 2.42 -5.58 -10.90
CA LEU A 276 2.95 -6.02 -9.62
C LEU A 276 2.77 -7.54 -9.51
N THR A 277 3.85 -8.26 -9.32
CA THR A 277 3.83 -9.73 -9.15
C THR A 277 4.35 -10.07 -7.76
N ALA A 278 3.52 -10.74 -6.96
CA ALA A 278 3.88 -11.15 -5.60
C ALA A 278 5.15 -12.02 -5.60
N ASN A 279 6.01 -11.82 -4.62
CA ASN A 279 7.28 -12.52 -4.49
C ASN A 279 7.42 -13.22 -3.13
N GLU A 280 8.49 -14.00 -2.99
CA GLU A 280 8.82 -14.79 -1.79
C GLU A 280 9.30 -13.95 -0.59
N TYR A 281 9.55 -12.64 -0.80
CA TYR A 281 10.04 -11.71 0.23
C TYR A 281 8.92 -10.89 0.87
N SER A 282 7.69 -11.38 0.83
CA SER A 282 6.49 -10.67 1.32
C SER A 282 6.32 -9.29 0.66
N SER A 283 6.62 -9.22 -0.66
CA SER A 283 6.57 -7.99 -1.43
C SER A 283 6.14 -8.28 -2.87
N TYR A 284 6.42 -7.34 -3.79
CA TYR A 284 6.10 -7.45 -5.21
C TYR A 284 7.30 -7.06 -6.06
N TYR A 285 7.54 -7.81 -7.12
CA TYR A 285 8.30 -7.30 -8.26
C TYR A 285 7.39 -6.35 -9.04
N VAL A 286 7.92 -5.22 -9.45
CA VAL A 286 7.17 -4.21 -10.19
C VAL A 286 7.80 -4.04 -11.57
N ASP A 287 7.04 -4.41 -12.60
CA ASP A 287 7.40 -4.18 -14.00
C ASP A 287 6.63 -2.95 -14.50
N LEU A 288 7.33 -1.94 -14.97
CA LEU A 288 6.77 -0.73 -15.56
C LEU A 288 7.26 -0.59 -17.00
N GLU A 289 6.34 -0.61 -17.96
CA GLU A 289 6.64 -0.29 -19.35
C GLU A 289 5.84 0.93 -19.80
N MET A 290 6.52 1.92 -20.37
CA MET A 290 5.92 3.16 -20.86
C MET A 290 6.39 3.48 -22.27
N LYS A 291 5.48 3.92 -23.15
CA LYS A 291 5.77 4.35 -24.52
C LYS A 291 5.12 5.69 -24.83
N LEU A 292 5.80 6.51 -25.63
CA LEU A 292 5.26 7.72 -26.21
C LEU A 292 4.44 7.34 -27.46
N ASN A 293 3.13 7.59 -27.42
CA ASN A 293 2.20 7.19 -28.48
C ASN A 293 2.56 7.86 -29.82
N GLY A 294 2.40 7.11 -30.92
CA GLY A 294 2.77 7.57 -32.25
C GLY A 294 4.27 7.58 -32.57
N THR A 295 5.10 7.03 -31.67
CA THR A 295 6.55 6.94 -31.85
C THR A 295 7.07 5.55 -31.49
N ASN A 296 8.38 5.31 -31.72
CA ASN A 296 9.08 4.11 -31.27
C ASN A 296 9.76 4.30 -29.89
N ILE A 297 9.55 5.45 -29.23
CA ILE A 297 10.16 5.76 -27.93
C ILE A 297 9.43 4.99 -26.85
N LYS A 298 10.20 4.18 -26.11
CA LYS A 298 9.74 3.42 -24.96
C LYS A 298 10.80 3.34 -23.86
N SER A 299 10.36 3.17 -22.64
CA SER A 299 11.22 2.93 -21.48
C SER A 299 10.57 1.95 -20.51
N LYS A 300 11.39 1.36 -19.66
CA LYS A 300 10.99 0.46 -18.58
C LYS A 300 11.74 0.84 -17.31
#